data_f79b623339c0b82bcda18a5369cf31a8
#
_entry.id   f79b623339c0b82bcda18a5369cf31a8
#
_cell.length_a   1.000
_cell.length_b   1.000
_cell.length_c   1.000
_cell.angle_alpha   90.00
_cell.angle_beta   90.00
_cell.angle_gamma   90.00
#
_symmetry.space_group_name_H-M   'P 1'
#
loop_
_entity.id
_entity.type
_entity.pdbx_description
1 polymer ?
#
loop_
_entity_poly.entity_id
_entity_poly.type
_entity_poly.pdbx_seq_one_letter_code
_entity_poly.pdbx_strand_id
1 'polypeptide(L)'
;MQSRIILLFILVSASISTVSAQYTESINNNRPGGSQGAFAVGKNVLQFEGGFGLGKEKHRLLFTETDAILVDYSVRYGLIKEELEISVIGTFQSNSFIDTRITNANKQRLSNFKSNTVGAKYLVYDPYRKRQMNGPNLQSWKANNKTQWADLIPAISIYAGANFEFADNPFTPQAESSINPKLVLSTQNNFIGGFVLITNIIADRITEKEPTYGYIITITHAPTEWFSLFVENQGFKSDFYADQLFRGGASVLITPDWQVDASVLLNIKDTPSRLFGRIGMAYRFDMHEKDEYLENKGKAGRETRRSEKGKVKKLKKQKKDNQKRRKDGFQTDPLEDDGGDDGGLN
;
A
#
# COMPACT_ATOMS: atom_id res chain seq x y z
N MET A 1 40.24 -7.19 -3.12
CA MET A 1 38.92 -6.65 -2.77
C MET A 1 37.84 -7.04 -3.78
N GLN A 2 38.04 -6.98 -5.07
CA GLN A 2 37.10 -7.30 -6.14
C GLN A 2 36.57 -8.75 -6.08
N SER A 3 37.39 -9.76 -5.79
CA SER A 3 36.95 -11.16 -5.73
C SER A 3 35.98 -11.45 -4.55
N ARG A 4 36.11 -10.72 -3.42
CA ARG A 4 35.18 -10.86 -2.28
C ARG A 4 33.81 -10.23 -2.56
N ILE A 5 33.76 -9.18 -3.35
CA ILE A 5 32.51 -8.53 -3.77
C ILE A 5 31.77 -9.41 -4.77
N ILE A 6 32.48 -10.04 -5.70
CA ILE A 6 31.90 -11.00 -6.66
C ILE A 6 31.36 -12.24 -5.93
N LEU A 7 32.06 -12.75 -4.92
CA LEU A 7 31.59 -13.89 -4.11
C LEU A 7 30.33 -13.54 -3.32
N LEU A 8 30.23 -12.32 -2.78
CA LEU A 8 29.05 -11.83 -2.10
C LEU A 8 27.86 -11.70 -3.06
N PHE A 9 28.10 -11.24 -4.29
CA PHE A 9 27.07 -11.12 -5.34
C PHE A 9 26.56 -12.50 -5.79
N ILE A 10 27.45 -13.51 -5.89
CA ILE A 10 27.08 -14.90 -6.24
C ILE A 10 26.33 -15.56 -5.09
N LEU A 11 26.67 -15.29 -3.83
CA LEU A 11 25.96 -15.82 -2.67
C LEU A 11 24.54 -15.25 -2.54
N VAL A 12 24.36 -13.97 -2.90
CA VAL A 12 23.04 -13.31 -2.91
C VAL A 12 22.17 -13.83 -4.07
N SER A 13 22.78 -14.14 -5.23
CA SER A 13 22.03 -14.69 -6.37
C SER A 13 21.65 -16.15 -6.24
N ALA A 14 22.33 -16.96 -5.40
CA ALA A 14 22.02 -18.37 -5.16
C ALA A 14 20.83 -18.58 -4.21
N SER A 15 20.35 -17.56 -3.52
CA SER A 15 19.21 -17.62 -2.58
C SER A 15 17.86 -17.30 -3.21
N ILE A 16 17.75 -17.24 -4.54
CA ILE A 16 16.49 -16.99 -5.22
C ILE A 16 15.65 -18.28 -5.22
N SER A 17 15.13 -18.63 -4.05
CA SER A 17 13.97 -19.52 -3.95
C SER A 17 12.80 -18.82 -4.65
N THR A 18 12.04 -19.53 -5.45
CA THR A 18 10.77 -19.05 -6.00
C THR A 18 9.81 -18.79 -4.85
N VAL A 19 9.86 -17.58 -4.35
CA VAL A 19 9.02 -17.09 -3.27
C VAL A 19 7.84 -16.44 -3.97
N SER A 20 6.64 -16.99 -3.89
CA SER A 20 5.41 -16.34 -4.29
C SER A 20 5.00 -15.38 -3.17
N ALA A 21 5.05 -14.08 -3.38
CA ALA A 21 4.59 -13.08 -2.42
C ALA A 21 3.06 -13.06 -2.41
N GLN A 22 2.51 -12.39 -1.42
CA GLN A 22 1.08 -12.38 -1.23
C GLN A 22 0.45 -11.22 -1.99
N TYR A 23 -0.41 -11.55 -2.94
CA TYR A 23 -1.36 -10.61 -3.49
C TYR A 23 -2.36 -10.16 -2.42
N THR A 24 -2.58 -8.85 -2.28
CA THR A 24 -3.58 -8.30 -1.37
C THR A 24 -4.89 -8.00 -2.12
N GLU A 25 -6.02 -8.51 -1.61
CA GLU A 25 -7.35 -8.28 -2.21
C GLU A 25 -7.78 -6.80 -2.18
N SER A 26 -7.19 -6.00 -1.30
CA SER A 26 -7.43 -4.57 -1.19
C SER A 26 -6.18 -3.75 -1.50
N ILE A 27 -6.39 -2.49 -1.88
CA ILE A 27 -5.31 -1.56 -2.21
C ILE A 27 -4.33 -1.40 -1.05
N ASN A 28 -3.02 -1.51 -1.36
CA ASN A 28 -1.93 -1.26 -0.43
C ASN A 28 -1.20 0.03 -0.84
N ASN A 29 -1.61 1.17 -0.31
CA ASN A 29 -1.03 2.45 -0.66
C ASN A 29 -0.10 3.02 0.42
N ASN A 30 0.73 3.98 0.03
CA ASN A 30 1.61 4.71 0.94
C ASN A 30 0.91 5.95 1.54
N ARG A 31 -0.24 6.33 1.00
CA ARG A 31 -1.06 7.43 1.52
C ARG A 31 -2.01 6.94 2.63
N PRO A 32 -2.40 7.85 3.55
CA PRO A 32 -2.19 9.30 3.63
C PRO A 32 -0.89 9.73 4.29
N GLY A 33 -0.09 8.79 4.78
CA GLY A 33 1.19 9.05 5.40
C GLY A 33 2.30 9.48 4.42
N GLY A 34 3.53 9.54 4.92
CA GLY A 34 4.75 9.65 4.13
C GLY A 34 5.56 8.35 4.14
N SER A 35 5.16 7.37 4.95
CA SER A 35 5.84 6.09 5.06
C SER A 35 5.55 5.19 3.87
N GLN A 36 6.56 4.41 3.49
CA GLN A 36 6.43 3.35 2.50
C GLN A 36 6.24 2.02 3.21
N GLY A 37 5.14 1.32 2.91
CA GLY A 37 4.92 -0.04 3.39
C GLY A 37 5.97 -1.02 2.87
N ALA A 38 6.24 -2.11 3.61
CA ALA A 38 7.20 -3.12 3.20
C ALA A 38 6.71 -3.93 1.98
N PHE A 39 5.41 -4.13 1.85
CA PHE A 39 4.84 -4.94 0.76
C PHE A 39 4.80 -4.15 -0.56
N ALA A 40 5.06 -4.85 -1.66
CA ALA A 40 4.86 -4.35 -3.01
C ALA A 40 3.37 -4.38 -3.40
N VAL A 41 3.01 -3.70 -4.48
CA VAL A 41 1.62 -3.67 -4.98
C VAL A 41 1.14 -5.00 -5.58
N GLY A 42 2.05 -5.94 -5.81
CA GLY A 42 1.76 -7.22 -6.47
C GLY A 42 2.03 -7.19 -7.98
N LYS A 43 2.25 -8.38 -8.54
CA LYS A 43 2.57 -8.54 -9.97
C LYS A 43 1.42 -8.09 -10.85
N ASN A 44 1.72 -7.36 -11.93
CA ASN A 44 0.74 -6.82 -12.88
C ASN A 44 -0.32 -5.91 -12.26
N VAL A 45 -0.01 -5.30 -11.11
CA VAL A 45 -0.86 -4.29 -10.47
C VAL A 45 -0.28 -2.92 -10.75
N LEU A 46 -1.09 -2.00 -11.27
CA LEU A 46 -0.74 -0.61 -11.49
C LEU A 46 -1.55 0.26 -10.52
N GLN A 47 -0.86 1.06 -9.72
CA GLN A 47 -1.50 1.89 -8.72
C GLN A 47 -1.10 3.36 -8.90
N PHE A 48 -2.11 4.23 -8.88
CA PHE A 48 -1.95 5.68 -8.90
C PHE A 48 -2.34 6.25 -7.55
N GLU A 49 -1.52 7.15 -7.05
CA GLU A 49 -1.80 7.89 -5.83
C GLU A 49 -1.61 9.37 -6.12
N GLY A 50 -2.58 10.20 -5.73
CA GLY A 50 -2.54 11.63 -5.92
C GLY A 50 -3.02 12.37 -4.69
N GLY A 51 -2.49 13.57 -4.47
CA GLY A 51 -2.90 14.39 -3.35
C GLY A 51 -2.74 15.88 -3.60
N PHE A 52 -3.61 16.64 -2.99
CA PHE A 52 -3.58 18.08 -2.97
C PHE A 52 -3.42 18.57 -1.53
N GLY A 53 -2.56 19.54 -1.31
CA GLY A 53 -2.30 20.09 0.00
C GLY A 53 -2.20 21.60 0.01
N LEU A 54 -2.65 22.18 1.12
CA LEU A 54 -2.49 23.59 1.44
C LEU A 54 -1.72 23.71 2.75
N GLY A 55 -0.79 24.63 2.83
CA GLY A 55 0.01 24.82 4.02
C GLY A 55 0.42 26.25 4.27
N LYS A 56 0.78 26.50 5.53
CA LYS A 56 1.39 27.73 5.97
C LYS A 56 2.69 27.45 6.67
N GLU A 57 3.72 28.22 6.32
CA GLU A 57 5.00 28.22 7.03
C GLU A 57 5.31 29.62 7.52
N LYS A 58 5.76 29.74 8.77
CA LYS A 58 6.18 31.01 9.35
C LYS A 58 7.59 30.86 9.91
N HIS A 59 8.50 31.68 9.40
CA HIS A 59 9.90 31.67 9.85
C HIS A 59 10.19 32.90 10.68
N ARG A 60 10.26 32.73 12.00
CA ARG A 60 10.44 33.85 12.95
C ARG A 60 11.74 34.63 12.76
N LEU A 61 12.85 33.94 12.49
CA LEU A 61 14.17 34.58 12.33
C LEU A 61 14.32 35.29 11.00
N LEU A 62 13.74 34.75 9.93
CA LEU A 62 13.79 35.37 8.60
C LEU A 62 12.63 36.35 8.36
N PHE A 63 11.69 36.42 9.29
CA PHE A 63 10.49 37.27 9.19
C PHE A 63 9.71 36.98 7.90
N THR A 64 9.60 35.72 7.51
CA THR A 64 8.86 35.31 6.31
C THR A 64 7.61 34.52 6.67
N GLU A 65 6.52 34.82 5.98
CA GLU A 65 5.32 34.02 5.96
C GLU A 65 5.12 33.47 4.56
N THR A 66 4.86 32.16 4.46
CA THR A 66 4.72 31.43 3.21
C THR A 66 3.40 30.68 3.18
N ASP A 67 2.60 30.94 2.15
CA ASP A 67 1.46 30.12 1.78
C ASP A 67 1.93 29.10 0.73
N ALA A 68 1.72 27.81 0.97
CA ALA A 68 2.17 26.73 0.12
C ALA A 68 0.99 25.93 -0.46
N ILE A 69 1.09 25.60 -1.73
CA ILE A 69 0.22 24.65 -2.43
C ILE A 69 1.10 23.46 -2.82
N LEU A 70 0.64 22.26 -2.53
CA LEU A 70 1.34 21.01 -2.86
C LEU A 70 0.44 20.11 -3.70
N VAL A 71 1.06 19.44 -4.67
CA VAL A 71 0.44 18.37 -5.44
C VAL A 71 1.38 17.17 -5.37
N ASP A 72 0.95 16.15 -4.65
CA ASP A 72 1.70 14.89 -4.54
C ASP A 72 1.20 13.92 -5.61
N TYR A 73 2.11 13.16 -6.21
CA TYR A 73 1.78 12.09 -7.13
C TYR A 73 2.69 10.88 -6.94
N SER A 74 2.14 9.71 -7.14
CA SER A 74 2.87 8.45 -7.12
C SER A 74 2.25 7.48 -8.11
N VAL A 75 3.10 6.83 -8.89
CA VAL A 75 2.72 5.73 -9.78
C VAL A 75 3.56 4.53 -9.39
N ARG A 76 2.92 3.42 -9.07
CA ARG A 76 3.56 2.19 -8.62
C ARG A 76 3.11 1.04 -9.50
N TYR A 77 4.06 0.20 -9.92
CA TYR A 77 3.79 -0.95 -10.77
C TYR A 77 4.54 -2.18 -10.29
N GLY A 78 3.82 -3.27 -10.10
CA GLY A 78 4.39 -4.57 -9.76
C GLY A 78 4.95 -5.28 -10.97
N LEU A 79 6.27 -5.47 -10.99
CA LEU A 79 7.01 -5.98 -12.13
C LEU A 79 7.35 -7.46 -11.91
N ILE A 80 7.17 -8.32 -12.90
CA ILE A 80 7.64 -9.71 -13.01
C ILE A 80 7.37 -10.59 -11.78
N LYS A 81 7.72 -10.12 -10.57
CA LYS A 81 7.56 -10.82 -9.28
C LYS A 81 6.69 -9.98 -8.36
N GLU A 82 5.95 -10.64 -7.49
CA GLU A 82 5.09 -9.98 -6.50
C GLU A 82 5.88 -9.16 -5.47
N GLU A 83 7.14 -9.54 -5.23
CA GLU A 83 8.04 -8.84 -4.32
C GLU A 83 8.66 -7.58 -4.91
N LEU A 84 8.59 -7.40 -6.25
CA LEU A 84 9.28 -6.32 -6.96
C LEU A 84 8.31 -5.28 -7.47
N GLU A 85 8.49 -4.05 -7.04
CA GLU A 85 7.73 -2.88 -7.43
C GLU A 85 8.67 -1.81 -8.00
N ILE A 86 8.29 -1.19 -9.10
CA ILE A 86 8.89 0.05 -9.57
C ILE A 86 7.95 1.22 -9.27
N SER A 87 8.51 2.37 -8.98
CA SER A 87 7.69 3.55 -8.66
C SER A 87 8.32 4.85 -9.15
N VAL A 88 7.41 5.78 -9.47
CA VAL A 88 7.71 7.19 -9.72
C VAL A 88 6.94 7.99 -8.69
N ILE A 89 7.64 8.71 -7.82
CA ILE A 89 7.05 9.45 -6.71
C ILE A 89 7.53 10.90 -6.78
N GLY A 90 6.64 11.85 -6.65
CA GLY A 90 7.03 13.25 -6.66
C GLY A 90 6.04 14.18 -5.98
N THR A 91 6.52 15.41 -5.77
CA THR A 91 5.73 16.51 -5.21
C THR A 91 6.03 17.77 -5.98
N PHE A 92 5.00 18.38 -6.55
CA PHE A 92 5.05 19.74 -7.05
C PHE A 92 4.65 20.69 -5.93
N GLN A 93 5.41 21.76 -5.72
CA GLN A 93 5.13 22.77 -4.70
C GLN A 93 5.16 24.17 -5.29
N SER A 94 4.19 24.98 -4.88
CA SER A 94 4.11 26.41 -5.21
C SER A 94 4.00 27.20 -3.91
N ASN A 95 5.02 27.99 -3.62
CA ASN A 95 5.10 28.85 -2.45
C ASN A 95 4.87 30.30 -2.83
N SER A 96 4.05 30.97 -2.04
CA SER A 96 3.86 32.42 -2.10
C SER A 96 4.31 33.00 -0.77
N PHE A 97 5.41 33.74 -0.74
CA PHE A 97 5.98 34.24 0.50
C PHE A 97 6.06 35.77 0.54
N ILE A 98 6.00 36.30 1.75
CA ILE A 98 6.09 37.72 2.07
C ILE A 98 7.13 37.93 3.16
N ASP A 99 7.96 38.97 3.05
CA ASP A 99 8.79 39.48 4.13
C ASP A 99 7.92 40.41 5.01
N THR A 100 7.69 40.01 6.25
CA THR A 100 6.82 40.75 7.20
C THR A 100 7.43 42.02 7.74
N ARG A 101 8.73 42.28 7.50
CA ARG A 101 9.40 43.55 7.87
C ARG A 101 9.05 44.69 6.97
N ILE A 102 8.61 44.42 5.75
CA ILE A 102 8.32 45.43 4.73
C ILE A 102 6.81 45.70 4.69
N THR A 103 6.42 46.88 5.03
CA THR A 103 5.03 47.32 4.87
C THR A 103 4.69 47.37 3.37
N ASN A 104 3.62 46.67 2.94
CA ASN A 104 3.22 46.51 1.54
C ASN A 104 4.23 45.68 0.68
N ALA A 105 4.90 44.68 1.27
CA ALA A 105 5.76 43.78 0.52
C ALA A 105 4.97 43.06 -0.58
N ASN A 106 5.56 43.03 -1.78
CA ASN A 106 4.99 42.24 -2.87
C ASN A 106 5.16 40.75 -2.58
N LYS A 107 4.11 39.98 -2.81
CA LYS A 107 4.17 38.52 -2.74
C LYS A 107 5.11 38.00 -3.83
N GLN A 108 6.13 37.27 -3.40
CA GLN A 108 7.01 36.55 -4.31
C GLN A 108 6.52 35.11 -4.44
N ARG A 109 6.53 34.57 -5.66
CA ARG A 109 6.07 33.20 -5.95
C ARG A 109 7.22 32.36 -6.47
N LEU A 110 7.40 31.18 -5.85
CA LEU A 110 8.33 30.15 -6.26
C LEU A 110 7.55 28.87 -6.52
N SER A 111 7.70 28.29 -7.68
CA SER A 111 6.97 27.07 -8.07
C SER A 111 7.89 26.15 -8.83
N ASN A 112 8.01 24.92 -8.38
CA ASN A 112 8.77 23.87 -9.06
C ASN A 112 8.43 22.49 -8.46
N PHE A 113 8.97 21.44 -9.04
CA PHE A 113 8.96 20.12 -8.45
C PHE A 113 9.93 20.08 -7.27
N LYS A 114 9.37 19.88 -6.06
CA LYS A 114 10.16 19.76 -4.84
C LYS A 114 10.96 18.46 -4.78
N SER A 115 10.40 17.39 -5.32
CA SER A 115 11.05 16.09 -5.42
C SER A 115 10.48 15.28 -6.56
N ASN A 116 11.34 14.53 -7.24
CA ASN A 116 10.95 13.51 -8.22
C ASN A 116 11.90 12.34 -8.04
N THR A 117 11.38 11.19 -7.63
CA THR A 117 12.17 10.00 -7.38
C THR A 117 11.64 8.86 -8.23
N VAL A 118 12.53 8.21 -8.97
CA VAL A 118 12.25 6.97 -9.68
C VAL A 118 13.06 5.87 -9.01
N GLY A 119 12.45 4.75 -8.70
CA GLY A 119 13.14 3.68 -8.01
C GLY A 119 12.39 2.37 -8.01
N ALA A 120 13.01 1.38 -7.40
CA ALA A 120 12.47 0.04 -7.24
C ALA A 120 12.50 -0.38 -5.76
N LYS A 121 11.44 -1.03 -5.32
CA LYS A 121 11.32 -1.64 -4.01
C LYS A 121 11.31 -3.15 -4.14
N TYR A 122 12.07 -3.82 -3.29
CA TYR A 122 12.11 -5.26 -3.23
C TYR A 122 11.81 -5.74 -1.80
N LEU A 123 10.80 -6.60 -1.67
CA LEU A 123 10.46 -7.27 -0.40
C LEU A 123 11.49 -8.39 -0.16
N VAL A 124 12.36 -8.18 0.83
CA VAL A 124 13.46 -9.10 1.17
C VAL A 124 12.97 -10.23 2.07
N TYR A 125 12.11 -9.89 3.03
CA TYR A 125 11.65 -10.85 4.03
C TYR A 125 10.16 -10.63 4.36
N ASP A 126 9.38 -11.72 4.31
CA ASP A 126 7.96 -11.77 4.68
C ASP A 126 7.70 -12.85 5.73
N PRO A 127 7.48 -12.48 7.00
CA PRO A 127 7.19 -13.41 8.07
C PRO A 127 5.75 -13.96 8.04
N TYR A 128 4.82 -13.26 7.35
CA TYR A 128 3.39 -13.60 7.35
C TYR A 128 3.06 -14.73 6.41
N ARG A 129 3.84 -14.92 5.36
CA ARG A 129 3.66 -15.92 4.33
C ARG A 129 3.50 -17.35 4.87
N LYS A 130 4.39 -17.78 5.77
CA LYS A 130 4.31 -19.11 6.36
C LYS A 130 3.02 -19.32 7.15
N ARG A 131 2.50 -18.27 7.78
CA ARG A 131 1.24 -18.34 8.55
C ARG A 131 0.04 -18.55 7.64
N GLN A 132 -0.01 -17.86 6.52
CA GLN A 132 -1.11 -18.01 5.58
C GLN A 132 -1.09 -19.38 4.91
N MET A 133 0.07 -19.89 4.53
CA MET A 133 0.20 -21.24 3.97
C MET A 133 -0.20 -22.35 4.97
N ASN A 134 0.07 -22.14 6.25
CA ASN A 134 -0.29 -23.11 7.30
C ASN A 134 -1.74 -22.97 7.76
N GLY A 135 -2.43 -21.88 7.44
CA GLY A 135 -3.78 -21.58 7.92
C GLY A 135 -3.86 -21.32 9.44
N PRO A 136 -5.06 -21.15 9.99
CA PRO A 136 -5.27 -20.93 11.42
C PRO A 136 -4.88 -22.19 12.23
N ASN A 137 -4.36 -21.98 13.42
CA ASN A 137 -4.05 -23.07 14.33
C ASN A 137 -5.35 -23.66 14.90
N LEU A 138 -5.71 -24.87 14.45
CA LEU A 138 -6.96 -25.53 14.85
C LEU A 138 -6.96 -26.01 16.31
N GLN A 139 -5.77 -26.09 16.96
CA GLN A 139 -5.64 -26.61 18.33
C GLN A 139 -5.55 -25.51 19.39
N SER A 140 -5.34 -24.25 19.00
CA SER A 140 -5.12 -23.16 19.95
C SER A 140 -5.81 -21.87 19.52
N TRP A 141 -6.92 -21.55 20.17
CA TRP A 141 -7.57 -20.23 20.03
C TRP A 141 -6.63 -19.08 20.37
N LYS A 142 -5.78 -19.22 21.41
CA LYS A 142 -4.81 -18.22 21.84
C LYS A 142 -3.78 -17.91 20.76
N ALA A 143 -3.34 -18.91 20.00
CA ALA A 143 -2.37 -18.72 18.92
C ALA A 143 -2.94 -17.89 17.76
N ASN A 144 -4.26 -17.90 17.56
CA ASN A 144 -4.92 -17.16 16.48
C ASN A 144 -5.39 -15.76 16.91
N ASN A 145 -5.65 -15.52 18.22
CA ASN A 145 -6.34 -14.33 18.71
C ASN A 145 -5.52 -13.48 19.69
N LYS A 146 -4.28 -13.87 19.98
CA LYS A 146 -3.38 -13.08 20.84
C LYS A 146 -2.05 -12.87 20.12
N THR A 147 -1.48 -11.68 20.30
CA THR A 147 -0.15 -11.33 19.79
C THR A 147 0.89 -12.33 20.27
N GLN A 148 1.63 -12.87 19.34
CA GLN A 148 2.74 -13.81 19.57
C GLN A 148 4.08 -13.09 19.44
N TRP A 149 5.14 -13.61 20.05
CA TRP A 149 6.51 -13.09 19.84
C TRP A 149 6.91 -13.04 18.35
N ALA A 150 6.40 -13.98 17.57
CA ALA A 150 6.63 -14.01 16.13
C ALA A 150 5.98 -12.84 15.37
N ASP A 151 4.98 -12.13 15.95
CA ASP A 151 4.35 -10.94 15.34
C ASP A 151 5.24 -9.71 15.45
N LEU A 152 6.25 -9.74 16.32
CA LEU A 152 7.24 -8.67 16.44
C LEU A 152 8.30 -8.74 15.33
N ILE A 153 8.38 -9.86 14.58
CA ILE A 153 9.30 -9.95 13.45
C ILE A 153 8.64 -9.24 12.26
N PRO A 154 9.24 -8.12 11.76
CA PRO A 154 8.65 -7.34 10.68
C PRO A 154 8.87 -7.98 9.31
N ALA A 155 8.00 -7.64 8.35
CA ALA A 155 8.34 -7.71 6.95
C ALA A 155 9.38 -6.63 6.64
N ILE A 156 10.36 -6.94 5.76
CA ILE A 156 11.49 -6.05 5.46
C ILE A 156 11.58 -5.87 3.96
N SER A 157 11.64 -4.62 3.51
CA SER A 157 11.91 -4.28 2.12
C SER A 157 12.99 -3.21 1.98
N ILE A 158 13.65 -3.21 0.85
CA ILE A 158 14.65 -2.22 0.46
C ILE A 158 14.14 -1.52 -0.79
N TYR A 159 14.14 -0.20 -0.74
CA TYR A 159 13.89 0.67 -1.87
C TYR A 159 15.20 1.34 -2.28
N ALA A 160 15.52 1.27 -3.56
CA ALA A 160 16.64 1.99 -4.18
C ALA A 160 16.10 2.83 -5.33
N GLY A 161 16.41 4.11 -5.31
CA GLY A 161 15.94 5.05 -6.32
C GLY A 161 16.93 6.18 -6.56
N ALA A 162 16.61 7.00 -7.53
CA ALA A 162 17.32 8.23 -7.85
C ALA A 162 16.33 9.40 -7.84
N ASN A 163 16.71 10.49 -7.20
CA ASN A 163 16.01 11.75 -7.31
C ASN A 163 16.48 12.46 -8.58
N PHE A 164 15.54 13.02 -9.31
CA PHE A 164 15.79 13.85 -10.49
C PHE A 164 15.47 15.29 -10.16
N GLU A 165 16.49 16.13 -10.15
CA GLU A 165 16.37 17.56 -9.90
C GLU A 165 16.30 18.30 -11.22
N PHE A 166 15.28 19.15 -11.37
CA PHE A 166 15.16 20.03 -12.53
C PHE A 166 16.05 21.27 -12.34
N ALA A 167 16.56 21.82 -13.44
CA ALA A 167 17.36 23.04 -13.41
C ALA A 167 16.61 24.19 -12.72
N ASP A 168 17.36 25.04 -12.02
CA ASP A 168 16.86 26.23 -11.31
C ASP A 168 15.75 25.90 -10.27
N ASN A 169 15.90 24.78 -9.57
CA ASN A 169 14.95 24.37 -8.55
C ASN A 169 15.15 25.19 -7.26
N PRO A 170 14.18 26.04 -6.87
CA PRO A 170 14.32 26.88 -5.67
C PRO A 170 14.19 26.08 -4.36
N PHE A 171 13.80 24.79 -4.40
CA PHE A 171 13.62 23.92 -3.25
C PHE A 171 14.84 23.04 -2.96
N THR A 172 15.83 23.03 -3.83
CA THR A 172 17.09 22.29 -3.68
C THR A 172 18.24 23.25 -3.42
N PRO A 173 19.25 22.87 -2.62
CA PRO A 173 20.47 23.63 -2.46
C PRO A 173 21.17 23.85 -3.81
N GLN A 174 21.78 25.03 -3.98
CA GLN A 174 22.56 25.32 -5.19
C GLN A 174 23.77 24.38 -5.23
N ALA A 175 24.14 23.95 -6.44
CA ALA A 175 25.27 23.06 -6.75
C ALA A 175 25.06 21.57 -6.38
N GLU A 176 23.83 21.09 -6.26
CA GLU A 176 23.55 19.65 -6.23
C GLU A 176 23.53 19.05 -7.62
N SER A 177 23.85 17.76 -7.70
CA SER A 177 23.79 16.99 -8.96
C SER A 177 22.33 16.83 -9.41
N SER A 178 22.11 16.81 -10.74
CA SER A 178 20.75 16.59 -11.30
C SER A 178 20.17 15.20 -10.97
N ILE A 179 21.01 14.24 -10.58
CA ILE A 179 20.61 12.87 -10.24
C ILE A 179 21.28 12.49 -8.91
N ASN A 180 20.47 12.20 -7.90
CA ASN A 180 20.94 11.90 -6.56
C ASN A 180 20.37 10.57 -6.07
N PRO A 181 21.20 9.62 -5.59
CA PRO A 181 20.73 8.33 -5.11
C PRO A 181 20.00 8.46 -3.78
N LYS A 182 18.95 7.62 -3.64
CA LYS A 182 18.11 7.49 -2.45
C LYS A 182 17.94 6.03 -2.08
N LEU A 183 18.11 5.73 -0.81
CA LEU A 183 17.86 4.40 -0.24
C LEU A 183 16.84 4.51 0.89
N VAL A 184 15.92 3.55 0.95
CA VAL A 184 14.98 3.43 2.06
C VAL A 184 14.90 1.96 2.50
N LEU A 185 15.12 1.74 3.78
CA LEU A 185 14.84 0.48 4.44
C LEU A 185 13.45 0.60 5.08
N SER A 186 12.51 -0.23 4.66
CA SER A 186 11.15 -0.24 5.21
C SER A 186 10.89 -1.52 5.99
N THR A 187 10.32 -1.38 7.17
CA THR A 187 9.85 -2.49 7.98
C THR A 187 8.37 -2.33 8.29
N GLN A 188 7.65 -3.45 8.33
CA GLN A 188 6.21 -3.44 8.60
C GLN A 188 5.81 -4.60 9.50
N ASN A 189 5.12 -4.27 10.61
CA ASN A 189 4.49 -5.23 11.48
C ASN A 189 2.97 -5.10 11.38
N ASN A 190 2.29 -6.21 11.13
CA ASN A 190 0.83 -6.30 11.15
C ASN A 190 0.42 -7.02 12.44
N PHE A 191 -0.20 -6.29 13.35
CA PHE A 191 -0.66 -6.83 14.63
C PHE A 191 -2.15 -7.23 14.57
N ILE A 192 -2.53 -8.12 15.47
CA ILE A 192 -3.93 -8.51 15.66
C ILE A 192 -4.74 -7.28 16.10
N GLY A 193 -5.99 -7.16 15.61
CA GLY A 193 -6.85 -6.03 15.92
C GLY A 193 -6.71 -4.85 14.96
N GLY A 194 -6.13 -5.08 13.78
CA GLY A 194 -6.06 -4.06 12.73
C GLY A 194 -5.02 -2.96 12.96
N PHE A 195 -4.00 -3.24 13.80
CA PHE A 195 -2.87 -2.33 13.99
C PHE A 195 -1.72 -2.68 13.06
N VAL A 196 -1.18 -1.66 12.40
CA VAL A 196 -0.02 -1.77 11.52
C VAL A 196 1.03 -0.75 11.96
N LEU A 197 2.25 -1.20 12.19
CA LEU A 197 3.41 -0.36 12.46
C LEU A 197 4.33 -0.40 11.25
N ILE A 198 4.61 0.76 10.67
CA ILE A 198 5.58 0.92 9.57
C ILE A 198 6.73 1.78 10.07
N THR A 199 7.96 1.34 9.81
CA THR A 199 9.15 2.14 10.09
C THR A 199 10.00 2.21 8.82
N ASN A 200 10.37 3.42 8.43
CA ASN A 200 11.30 3.66 7.32
C ASN A 200 12.57 4.33 7.86
N ILE A 201 13.72 3.88 7.38
CA ILE A 201 15.01 4.54 7.55
C ILE A 201 15.44 5.01 6.16
N ILE A 202 15.71 6.30 6.04
CA ILE A 202 15.92 6.97 4.75
C ILE A 202 17.33 7.53 4.72
N ALA A 203 18.03 7.24 3.65
CA ALA A 203 19.27 7.91 3.27
C ALA A 203 19.08 8.52 1.89
N ASP A 204 19.05 9.82 1.83
CA ASP A 204 18.75 10.61 0.64
C ASP A 204 19.95 11.46 0.24
N ARG A 205 20.19 11.63 -1.07
CA ARG A 205 21.30 12.43 -1.60
C ARG A 205 22.66 11.95 -1.10
N ILE A 206 22.86 10.64 -1.04
CA ILE A 206 24.02 9.99 -0.37
C ILE A 206 25.36 10.41 -0.99
N THR A 207 25.40 10.75 -2.27
CA THR A 207 26.62 11.15 -3.01
C THR A 207 26.89 12.64 -2.96
N GLU A 208 25.98 13.43 -2.45
CA GLU A 208 26.14 14.87 -2.32
C GLU A 208 27.00 15.24 -1.11
N LYS A 209 27.46 16.49 -1.08
CA LYS A 209 28.24 17.01 0.05
C LYS A 209 27.45 17.01 1.35
N GLU A 210 26.13 17.09 1.24
CA GLU A 210 25.20 17.23 2.36
C GLU A 210 24.07 16.22 2.29
N PRO A 211 24.37 14.95 2.59
CA PRO A 211 23.38 13.90 2.60
C PRO A 211 22.29 14.17 3.64
N THR A 212 21.07 13.75 3.33
CA THR A 212 19.96 13.84 4.27
C THR A 212 19.61 12.45 4.80
N TYR A 213 19.63 12.31 6.10
CA TYR A 213 19.19 11.09 6.79
C TYR A 213 17.86 11.33 7.49
N GLY A 214 16.99 10.34 7.46
CA GLY A 214 15.69 10.48 8.07
C GLY A 214 15.08 9.17 8.51
N TYR A 215 14.01 9.29 9.28
CA TYR A 215 13.15 8.18 9.65
C TYR A 215 11.68 8.60 9.57
N ILE A 216 10.82 7.62 9.35
CA ILE A 216 9.37 7.77 9.44
C ILE A 216 8.84 6.59 10.24
N ILE A 217 8.04 6.87 11.25
CA ILE A 217 7.35 5.86 12.05
C ILE A 217 5.85 6.15 11.96
N THR A 218 5.09 5.21 11.45
CA THR A 218 3.64 5.34 11.27
C THR A 218 2.93 4.20 11.97
N ILE A 219 1.95 4.55 12.80
CA ILE A 219 1.02 3.60 13.41
C ILE A 219 -0.33 3.83 12.76
N THR A 220 -0.88 2.81 12.14
CA THR A 220 -2.21 2.79 11.55
C THR A 220 -3.10 1.84 12.33
N HIS A 221 -4.33 2.23 12.57
CA HIS A 221 -5.38 1.38 13.15
C HIS A 221 -6.59 1.37 12.21
N ALA A 222 -6.99 0.19 11.79
CA ALA A 222 -8.19 -0.04 10.99
C ALA A 222 -9.28 -0.69 11.85
N PRO A 223 -10.18 0.11 12.49
CA PRO A 223 -11.27 -0.43 13.30
C PRO A 223 -12.32 -1.17 12.46
N THR A 224 -12.40 -0.87 11.18
CA THR A 224 -13.25 -1.54 10.20
C THR A 224 -12.47 -1.81 8.90
N GLU A 225 -13.00 -2.66 8.04
CA GLU A 225 -12.36 -2.98 6.75
C GLU A 225 -12.30 -1.80 5.78
N TRP A 226 -13.19 -0.81 5.94
CA TRP A 226 -13.31 0.34 5.06
C TRP A 226 -12.75 1.65 5.63
N PHE A 227 -12.40 1.70 6.93
CA PHE A 227 -11.96 2.92 7.60
C PHE A 227 -10.68 2.70 8.39
N SER A 228 -9.70 3.60 8.24
CA SER A 228 -8.48 3.58 9.04
C SER A 228 -8.07 4.97 9.51
N LEU A 229 -7.41 4.99 10.67
CA LEU A 229 -6.79 6.16 11.28
C LEU A 229 -5.28 5.93 11.35
N PHE A 230 -4.49 6.99 11.26
CA PHE A 230 -3.05 6.88 11.43
C PHE A 230 -2.46 8.09 12.17
N VAL A 231 -1.33 7.83 12.81
CA VAL A 231 -0.44 8.84 13.38
C VAL A 231 0.97 8.53 12.92
N GLU A 232 1.70 9.56 12.53
CA GLU A 232 3.04 9.45 11.98
C GLU A 232 3.96 10.47 12.63
N ASN A 233 5.18 10.03 12.95
CA ASN A 233 6.31 10.87 13.33
C ASN A 233 7.40 10.72 12.27
N GLN A 234 7.88 11.84 11.75
CA GLN A 234 8.94 11.89 10.76
C GLN A 234 10.04 12.82 11.24
N GLY A 235 11.25 12.32 11.28
CA GLY A 235 12.46 13.12 11.54
C GLY A 235 13.39 13.06 10.36
N PHE A 236 14.04 14.20 10.02
CA PHE A 236 15.11 14.24 9.07
C PHE A 236 16.18 15.25 9.48
N LYS A 237 17.41 14.97 9.06
CA LYS A 237 18.58 15.78 9.38
C LYS A 237 19.53 15.80 8.19
N SER A 238 19.95 16.99 7.81
CA SER A 238 21.12 17.28 6.98
C SER A 238 22.04 18.26 7.73
N ASP A 239 23.14 18.62 7.15
CA ASP A 239 24.05 19.60 7.77
C ASP A 239 23.42 21.01 7.81
N PHE A 240 22.53 21.35 6.86
CA PHE A 240 21.84 22.65 6.83
C PHE A 240 20.60 22.71 7.73
N TYR A 241 19.84 21.62 7.78
CA TYR A 241 18.52 21.67 8.36
C TYR A 241 18.09 20.33 8.96
N ALA A 242 17.50 20.40 10.12
CA ALA A 242 16.85 19.25 10.75
C ALA A 242 15.44 19.65 11.18
N ASP A 243 14.48 18.75 11.02
CA ASP A 243 13.10 18.97 11.47
C ASP A 243 12.46 17.68 11.98
N GLN A 244 11.43 17.87 12.79
CA GLN A 244 10.58 16.78 13.26
C GLN A 244 9.12 17.13 13.00
N LEU A 245 8.47 16.29 12.23
CA LEU A 245 7.12 16.47 11.75
C LEU A 245 6.20 15.43 12.39
N PHE A 246 5.00 15.86 12.70
CA PHE A 246 3.91 15.00 13.14
C PHE A 246 2.79 15.09 12.14
N ARG A 247 2.25 13.96 11.75
CA ARG A 247 1.12 13.86 10.84
C ARG A 247 0.07 12.95 11.44
N GLY A 248 -1.19 13.32 11.32
CA GLY A 248 -2.33 12.49 11.68
C GLY A 248 -3.41 12.60 10.62
N GLY A 249 -4.19 11.56 10.46
CA GLY A 249 -5.24 11.57 9.47
C GLY A 249 -6.06 10.30 9.44
N ALA A 250 -6.92 10.23 8.43
CA ALA A 250 -7.82 9.12 8.21
C ALA A 250 -7.88 8.77 6.73
N SER A 251 -8.24 7.52 6.45
CA SER A 251 -8.57 7.06 5.10
C SER A 251 -9.83 6.21 5.08
N VAL A 252 -10.52 6.28 3.96
CA VAL A 252 -11.76 5.56 3.68
C VAL A 252 -11.59 4.78 2.39
N LEU A 253 -11.82 3.48 2.46
CA LEU A 253 -11.82 2.59 1.31
C LEU A 253 -13.24 2.61 0.72
N ILE A 254 -13.41 3.20 -0.46
CA ILE A 254 -14.70 3.28 -1.16
C ILE A 254 -15.02 1.96 -1.85
N THR A 255 -14.00 1.36 -2.46
CA THR A 255 -14.02 0.01 -3.03
C THR A 255 -12.69 -0.67 -2.68
N PRO A 256 -12.51 -1.98 -2.87
CA PRO A 256 -11.22 -2.64 -2.64
C PRO A 256 -10.06 -1.98 -3.39
N ASP A 257 -10.33 -1.28 -4.50
CA ASP A 257 -9.34 -0.67 -5.38
C ASP A 257 -9.29 0.86 -5.29
N TRP A 258 -10.18 1.49 -4.52
CA TRP A 258 -10.27 2.94 -4.45
C TRP A 258 -10.33 3.44 -3.01
N GLN A 259 -9.33 4.23 -2.62
CA GLN A 259 -9.24 4.88 -1.33
C GLN A 259 -9.20 6.40 -1.47
N VAL A 260 -9.83 7.08 -0.53
CA VAL A 260 -9.69 8.53 -0.30
C VAL A 260 -9.13 8.78 1.09
N ASP A 261 -8.39 9.86 1.24
CA ASP A 261 -7.71 10.17 2.50
C ASP A 261 -7.65 11.68 2.79
N ALA A 262 -7.49 11.99 4.08
CA ALA A 262 -7.22 13.33 4.55
C ALA A 262 -6.21 13.29 5.70
N SER A 263 -5.32 14.30 5.77
CA SER A 263 -4.32 14.38 6.83
C SER A 263 -3.94 15.82 7.15
N VAL A 264 -3.46 16.01 8.38
CA VAL A 264 -2.87 17.26 8.85
C VAL A 264 -1.45 16.98 9.32
N LEU A 265 -0.51 17.84 8.91
CA LEU A 265 0.89 17.79 9.29
C LEU A 265 1.27 19.07 10.02
N LEU A 266 2.00 18.92 11.09
CA LEU A 266 2.57 20.02 11.87
C LEU A 266 4.00 19.68 12.32
N ASN A 267 4.78 20.71 12.67
CA ASN A 267 6.06 20.55 13.37
C ASN A 267 6.03 21.27 14.72
N ILE A 268 7.05 21.00 15.54
CA ILE A 268 7.19 21.61 16.87
C ILE A 268 8.06 22.87 16.81
N LYS A 269 8.73 23.14 15.70
CA LYS A 269 9.64 24.27 15.55
C LYS A 269 8.91 25.57 15.23
N ASP A 270 9.56 26.68 15.62
CA ASP A 270 9.15 28.05 15.26
C ASP A 270 9.96 28.62 14.09
N THR A 271 10.99 27.87 13.59
CA THR A 271 11.95 28.36 12.56
C THR A 271 12.24 27.32 11.47
N PRO A 272 11.30 27.09 10.56
CA PRO A 272 9.92 27.59 10.46
C PRO A 272 8.92 26.74 11.28
N SER A 273 7.81 27.35 11.70
CA SER A 273 6.61 26.60 12.09
C SER A 273 5.83 26.21 10.84
N ARG A 274 5.30 24.98 10.80
CA ARG A 274 4.61 24.41 9.64
C ARG A 274 3.26 23.83 10.03
N LEU A 275 2.26 24.15 9.21
CA LEU A 275 0.94 23.54 9.29
C LEU A 275 0.43 23.27 7.87
N PHE A 276 0.19 22.00 7.55
CA PHE A 276 -0.29 21.57 6.24
C PHE A 276 -1.53 20.68 6.39
N GLY A 277 -2.57 20.97 5.63
CA GLY A 277 -3.70 20.08 5.40
C GLY A 277 -3.58 19.42 4.03
N ARG A 278 -3.86 18.12 3.93
CA ARG A 278 -3.81 17.37 2.67
C ARG A 278 -5.03 16.51 2.52
N ILE A 279 -5.50 16.40 1.29
CA ILE A 279 -6.51 15.43 0.85
C ILE A 279 -5.93 14.64 -0.32
N GLY A 280 -6.37 13.42 -0.49
CA GLY A 280 -5.87 12.63 -1.61
C GLY A 280 -6.71 11.42 -1.90
N MET A 281 -6.30 10.74 -2.95
CA MET A 281 -6.92 9.51 -3.39
C MET A 281 -5.86 8.54 -3.93
N ALA A 282 -6.18 7.26 -3.90
CA ALA A 282 -5.43 6.21 -4.53
C ALA A 282 -6.36 5.28 -5.28
N TYR A 283 -5.94 4.88 -6.48
CA TYR A 283 -6.69 3.95 -7.32
C TYR A 283 -5.77 2.85 -7.85
N ARG A 284 -6.22 1.60 -7.76
CA ARG A 284 -5.52 0.40 -8.21
C ARG A 284 -6.18 -0.17 -9.44
N PHE A 285 -5.41 -0.33 -10.50
CA PHE A 285 -5.78 -1.15 -11.65
C PHE A 285 -5.22 -2.54 -11.44
N ASP A 286 -6.10 -3.47 -11.14
CA ASP A 286 -5.75 -4.86 -10.92
C ASP A 286 -5.80 -5.63 -12.25
N MET A 287 -4.62 -5.94 -12.77
CA MET A 287 -4.44 -6.79 -13.95
C MET A 287 -3.81 -8.13 -13.55
N HIS A 288 -3.87 -8.47 -12.26
CA HIS A 288 -3.34 -9.72 -11.76
C HIS A 288 -4.20 -10.90 -12.24
N GLU A 289 -3.56 -11.87 -12.85
CA GLU A 289 -4.22 -13.15 -13.18
C GLU A 289 -4.42 -13.93 -11.88
N LYS A 290 -5.63 -14.48 -11.69
CA LYS A 290 -5.92 -15.29 -10.49
C LYS A 290 -4.92 -16.42 -10.39
N ASP A 291 -4.30 -16.56 -9.24
CA ASP A 291 -3.34 -17.64 -8.97
C ASP A 291 -3.97 -19.00 -9.26
N GLU A 292 -3.41 -19.73 -10.21
CA GLU A 292 -3.69 -21.15 -10.36
C GLU A 292 -3.00 -21.90 -9.21
N TYR A 293 -3.79 -22.37 -8.26
CA TYR A 293 -3.28 -23.24 -7.23
C TYR A 293 -2.69 -24.50 -7.86
N LEU A 294 -1.37 -24.63 -7.84
CA LEU A 294 -0.71 -25.87 -8.24
C LEU A 294 -1.19 -26.97 -7.32
N GLU A 295 -2.06 -27.84 -7.88
CA GLU A 295 -2.55 -29.02 -7.16
C GLU A 295 -1.36 -29.82 -6.62
N ASN A 296 -1.37 -30.13 -5.34
CA ASN A 296 -0.35 -30.95 -4.71
C ASN A 296 -0.08 -32.23 -5.51
N LYS A 297 1.10 -32.34 -6.10
CA LYS A 297 1.54 -33.56 -6.78
C LYS A 297 1.90 -34.58 -5.70
N GLY A 298 1.15 -35.68 -5.60
CA GLY A 298 1.40 -36.73 -4.64
C GLY A 298 0.14 -37.44 -4.13
N LYS A 299 0.25 -38.18 -3.04
CA LYS A 299 -0.87 -38.92 -2.42
C LYS A 299 -2.00 -37.97 -1.99
N ALA A 300 -1.66 -36.80 -1.38
CA ALA A 300 -2.62 -35.79 -0.95
C ALA A 300 -3.39 -35.18 -2.15
N GLY A 301 -2.73 -34.87 -3.24
CA GLY A 301 -3.40 -34.34 -4.45
C GLY A 301 -4.31 -35.38 -5.13
N ARG A 302 -3.96 -36.68 -5.04
CA ARG A 302 -4.84 -37.76 -5.53
C ARG A 302 -6.11 -37.91 -4.68
N GLU A 303 -6.00 -37.74 -3.35
CA GLU A 303 -7.15 -37.80 -2.42
C GLU A 303 -8.08 -36.60 -2.63
N THR A 304 -7.54 -35.39 -2.80
CA THR A 304 -8.33 -34.18 -3.07
C THR A 304 -9.08 -34.31 -4.41
N ARG A 305 -8.41 -34.71 -5.50
CA ARG A 305 -9.04 -34.98 -6.79
C ARG A 305 -10.12 -36.05 -6.72
N ARG A 306 -9.93 -37.09 -5.88
CA ARG A 306 -10.91 -38.17 -5.71
C ARG A 306 -12.14 -37.68 -4.94
N SER A 307 -11.95 -36.84 -3.93
CA SER A 307 -13.05 -36.21 -3.17
C SER A 307 -13.85 -35.24 -4.02
N GLU A 308 -13.20 -34.40 -4.83
CA GLU A 308 -13.85 -33.45 -5.74
C GLU A 308 -14.62 -34.15 -6.85
N LYS A 309 -14.02 -35.16 -7.48
CA LYS A 309 -14.73 -36.01 -8.44
C LYS A 309 -15.94 -36.68 -7.83
N GLY A 310 -15.85 -37.09 -6.55
CA GLY A 310 -16.95 -37.63 -5.77
C GLY A 310 -18.09 -36.59 -5.56
N LYS A 311 -17.74 -35.35 -5.20
CA LYS A 311 -18.70 -34.25 -5.04
C LYS A 311 -19.40 -33.90 -6.37
N VAL A 312 -18.61 -33.77 -7.46
CA VAL A 312 -19.16 -33.48 -8.80
C VAL A 312 -20.10 -34.58 -9.28
N LYS A 313 -19.75 -35.87 -9.02
CA LYS A 313 -20.60 -37.01 -9.37
C LYS A 313 -21.90 -37.03 -8.58
N LYS A 314 -21.88 -36.68 -7.28
CA LYS A 314 -23.06 -36.52 -6.44
C LYS A 314 -23.98 -35.38 -6.94
N LEU A 315 -23.40 -34.22 -7.27
CA LEU A 315 -24.15 -33.07 -7.81
C LEU A 315 -24.78 -33.37 -9.18
N LYS A 316 -24.07 -34.09 -10.08
CA LYS A 316 -24.63 -34.51 -11.36
C LYS A 316 -25.78 -35.52 -11.17
N LYS A 317 -25.67 -36.44 -10.19
CA LYS A 317 -26.71 -37.39 -9.86
C LYS A 317 -27.95 -36.66 -9.29
N GLN A 318 -27.78 -35.75 -8.34
CA GLN A 318 -28.87 -34.93 -7.81
C GLN A 318 -29.59 -34.10 -8.90
N LYS A 319 -28.84 -33.48 -9.84
CA LYS A 319 -29.45 -32.76 -10.96
C LYS A 319 -30.27 -33.70 -11.87
N LYS A 320 -29.78 -34.91 -12.10
CA LYS A 320 -30.48 -35.90 -12.90
C LYS A 320 -31.73 -36.44 -12.23
N ASP A 321 -31.66 -36.67 -10.94
CA ASP A 321 -32.81 -37.11 -10.11
C ASP A 321 -33.87 -36.01 -10.02
N ASN A 322 -33.45 -34.74 -9.86
CA ASN A 322 -34.37 -33.61 -9.87
C ASN A 322 -35.00 -33.36 -11.26
N GLN A 323 -34.27 -33.60 -12.33
CA GLN A 323 -34.85 -33.52 -13.67
C GLN A 323 -35.85 -34.66 -13.94
N LYS A 324 -35.58 -35.86 -13.40
CA LYS A 324 -36.49 -37.00 -13.52
C LYS A 324 -37.79 -36.75 -12.73
N ARG A 325 -37.69 -36.26 -11.46
CA ARG A 325 -38.84 -35.85 -10.68
C ARG A 325 -39.69 -34.78 -11.34
N ARG A 326 -39.09 -33.81 -12.03
CA ARG A 326 -39.83 -32.79 -12.80
C ARG A 326 -40.53 -33.35 -14.03
N LYS A 327 -39.99 -34.40 -14.68
CA LYS A 327 -40.65 -35.07 -15.81
C LYS A 327 -41.78 -35.98 -15.35
N ASP A 328 -41.56 -36.68 -14.25
CA ASP A 328 -42.56 -37.60 -13.66
C ASP A 328 -43.71 -36.84 -12.96
N GLY A 329 -43.51 -35.57 -12.51
CA GLY A 329 -44.53 -34.69 -11.95
C GLY A 329 -45.32 -33.87 -12.97
N PHE A 330 -45.08 -34.06 -14.29
CA PHE A 330 -45.82 -33.40 -15.36
C PHE A 330 -46.72 -34.39 -16.15
N GLN A 331 -46.96 -35.59 -15.59
CA GLN A 331 -48.10 -36.40 -16.02
C GLN A 331 -49.32 -35.87 -15.27
N THR A 332 -50.04 -34.98 -15.95
CA THR A 332 -51.40 -34.58 -15.59
C THR A 332 -52.27 -35.81 -15.66
N ASP A 333 -52.92 -36.14 -14.57
CA ASP A 333 -54.11 -37.01 -14.57
C ASP A 333 -55.10 -36.45 -15.63
N PRO A 334 -55.75 -37.30 -16.46
CA PRO A 334 -56.81 -36.84 -17.33
C PRO A 334 -57.94 -36.30 -16.44
N LEU A 335 -58.41 -35.11 -16.74
CA LEU A 335 -59.61 -34.57 -16.17
C LEU A 335 -60.75 -35.57 -16.52
N GLU A 336 -61.23 -36.30 -15.53
CA GLU A 336 -62.54 -36.96 -15.67
C GLU A 336 -63.57 -35.85 -15.84
N ASP A 337 -64.14 -35.84 -17.03
CA ASP A 337 -65.31 -35.08 -17.44
C ASP A 337 -66.51 -35.70 -16.72
N ASP A 338 -66.87 -35.18 -15.55
CA ASP A 338 -68.07 -35.59 -14.81
C ASP A 338 -69.24 -34.74 -15.36
N GLY A 339 -69.83 -35.35 -16.36
CA GLY A 339 -70.99 -34.85 -17.04
C GLY A 339 -72.18 -34.70 -16.13
N GLY A 340 -72.87 -33.65 -16.32
CA GLY A 340 -73.95 -33.04 -15.71
C GLY A 340 -75.01 -33.89 -14.98
N ASP A 341 -75.69 -33.27 -14.06
CA ASP A 341 -77.11 -33.49 -13.91
C ASP A 341 -77.84 -32.20 -13.48
N ASP A 342 -78.80 -31.86 -14.30
CA ASP A 342 -79.80 -30.83 -14.09
C ASP A 342 -80.76 -31.22 -12.96
N GLY A 343 -81.07 -30.30 -12.15
CA GLY A 343 -82.23 -30.42 -11.23
C GLY A 343 -82.25 -29.24 -10.27
N GLY A 344 -82.94 -28.19 -10.47
CA GLY A 344 -84.33 -27.92 -10.55
C GLY A 344 -84.91 -27.57 -9.14
N LEU A 345 -85.44 -26.35 -9.07
CA LEU A 345 -86.52 -25.91 -8.18
C LEU A 345 -86.25 -25.51 -6.70
N ASN A 346 -86.35 -24.31 -6.44
CA ASN A 346 -87.27 -23.39 -5.79
C ASN A 346 -86.55 -22.21 -5.19
#